data_8a4e8d8bd7bee672ce014aa89ed9a7de
#
_entry.id   8a4e8d8bd7bee672ce014aa89ed9a7de
#
_cell.length_a   1.000
_cell.length_b   1.000
_cell.length_c   1.000
_cell.angle_alpha   90.00
_cell.angle_beta   90.00
_cell.angle_gamma   90.00
#
_symmetry.space_group_name_H-M   'P 1'
#
loop_
_entity.id
_entity.type
_entity.pdbx_description
1 polymer ?
#
loop_
_entity_poly.entity_id
_entity_poly.type
_entity_poly.pdbx_seq_one_letter_code
_entity_poly.pdbx_strand_id
1 'polypeptide(L)'
;MTHGLALISEIKSIWNIMTKIVYVDMDNVMVDFQSAFPKLSKKVLNEYENNKDDIPGIFAVMEPMPSAIESFIELTKHFETYILSTAPWNNSSAWSDKLLWVKKYLGEHALKRLILTHHKNLNMGDYLIDDRLKRGADSFAGEHIHFGTKKFPDWPSVMKYLRSKEHL
;
A
#
# COMPACT_ATOMS: atom_id res chain seq x y z
N MET A 1 -35.03 -26.06 20.23
CA MET A 1 -33.78 -26.11 19.41
C MET A 1 -33.72 -25.07 18.28
N THR A 2 -34.73 -24.27 18.03
CA THR A 2 -34.83 -23.31 16.91
C THR A 2 -34.19 -21.94 17.18
N HIS A 3 -34.07 -21.52 18.44
CA HIS A 3 -33.52 -20.20 18.79
C HIS A 3 -31.99 -20.08 18.58
N GLY A 4 -31.24 -21.18 18.72
CA GLY A 4 -29.79 -21.18 18.51
C GLY A 4 -29.36 -21.02 17.05
N LEU A 5 -30.14 -21.55 16.12
CA LEU A 5 -29.88 -21.48 14.68
C LEU A 5 -30.18 -20.08 14.12
N ALA A 6 -31.19 -19.39 14.65
CA ALA A 6 -31.51 -18.01 14.27
C ALA A 6 -30.39 -17.04 14.75
N LEU A 7 -29.90 -17.20 15.98
CA LEU A 7 -28.81 -16.38 16.53
C LEU A 7 -27.50 -16.58 15.76
N ILE A 8 -27.18 -17.82 15.35
CA ILE A 8 -26.00 -18.12 14.54
C ILE A 8 -26.15 -17.54 13.12
N SER A 9 -27.36 -17.53 12.58
CA SER A 9 -27.68 -16.92 11.29
C SER A 9 -27.59 -15.38 11.34
N GLU A 10 -28.07 -14.76 12.40
CA GLU A 10 -27.92 -13.32 12.63
C GLU A 10 -26.46 -12.93 12.89
N ILE A 11 -25.73 -13.67 13.71
CA ILE A 11 -24.29 -13.46 13.92
C ILE A 11 -23.53 -13.62 12.60
N LYS A 12 -23.84 -14.63 11.78
CA LYS A 12 -23.26 -14.78 10.45
C LYS A 12 -23.66 -13.67 9.49
N SER A 13 -24.86 -13.10 9.57
CA SER A 13 -25.28 -11.96 8.77
C SER A 13 -24.58 -10.66 9.20
N ILE A 14 -24.29 -10.51 10.50
CA ILE A 14 -23.51 -9.38 11.05
C ILE A 14 -22.02 -9.53 10.68
N TRP A 15 -21.50 -10.76 10.61
CA TRP A 15 -20.12 -11.04 10.15
C TRP A 15 -19.98 -11.00 8.61
N ASN A 16 -21.09 -10.99 7.87
CA ASN A 16 -21.10 -10.82 6.42
C ASN A 16 -21.26 -9.36 5.98
N ILE A 17 -20.96 -8.40 6.84
CA ILE A 17 -20.49 -7.08 6.44
C ILE A 17 -19.09 -7.36 5.87
N MET A 18 -19.02 -7.57 4.55
CA MET A 18 -17.75 -7.83 3.87
C MET A 18 -16.83 -6.67 4.21
N THR A 19 -15.82 -6.94 5.04
CA THR A 19 -14.81 -5.93 5.37
C THR A 19 -14.17 -5.48 4.07
N LYS A 20 -14.26 -4.19 3.76
CA LYS A 20 -13.73 -3.63 2.52
C LYS A 20 -12.23 -3.85 2.43
N ILE A 21 -11.76 -4.11 1.22
CA ILE A 21 -10.34 -4.33 0.93
C ILE A 21 -9.71 -3.01 0.48
N VAL A 22 -8.62 -2.63 1.16
CA VAL A 22 -7.80 -1.47 0.79
C VAL A 22 -6.41 -1.93 0.37
N TYR A 23 -6.01 -1.56 -0.82
CA TYR A 23 -4.64 -1.72 -1.31
C TYR A 23 -3.88 -0.39 -1.19
N VAL A 24 -2.64 -0.48 -0.73
CA VAL A 24 -1.74 0.67 -0.55
C VAL A 24 -0.45 0.41 -1.34
N ASP A 25 -0.11 1.30 -2.28
CA ASP A 25 1.19 1.24 -2.95
C ASP A 25 2.34 1.60 -2.00
N MET A 26 3.56 1.24 -2.37
CA MET A 26 4.75 1.57 -1.58
C MET A 26 5.39 2.87 -2.06
N ASP A 27 5.85 2.93 -3.30
CA ASP A 27 6.73 3.98 -3.79
C ASP A 27 5.99 5.33 -3.85
N ASN A 28 6.50 6.36 -3.17
CA ASN A 28 5.89 7.70 -2.99
C ASN A 28 4.51 7.72 -2.32
N VAL A 29 4.05 6.59 -1.78
CA VAL A 29 2.84 6.49 -0.95
C VAL A 29 3.19 6.10 0.48
N MET A 30 3.79 4.93 0.67
CA MET A 30 4.30 4.46 1.97
C MET A 30 5.75 4.89 2.21
N VAL A 31 6.57 4.90 1.16
CA VAL A 31 8.00 5.20 1.22
C VAL A 31 8.33 6.46 0.43
N ASP A 32 9.18 7.31 0.99
CA ASP A 32 9.81 8.42 0.29
C ASP A 32 10.98 7.90 -0.56
N PHE A 33 10.72 7.74 -1.86
CA PHE A 33 11.73 7.23 -2.79
C PHE A 33 12.99 8.10 -2.81
N GLN A 34 12.85 9.41 -2.68
CA GLN A 34 13.97 10.34 -2.73
C GLN A 34 14.85 10.27 -1.47
N SER A 35 14.32 9.80 -0.34
CA SER A 35 15.06 9.65 0.92
C SER A 35 16.25 8.68 0.84
N ALA A 36 16.28 7.82 -0.19
CA ALA A 36 17.39 6.92 -0.45
C ALA A 36 18.62 7.64 -1.03
N PHE A 37 18.44 8.70 -1.82
CA PHE A 37 19.52 9.31 -2.61
C PHE A 37 20.68 9.85 -1.76
N PRO A 38 20.46 10.54 -0.63
CA PRO A 38 21.56 10.99 0.23
C PRO A 38 22.40 9.84 0.83
N LYS A 39 21.86 8.63 0.83
CA LYS A 39 22.51 7.43 1.37
C LYS A 39 23.37 6.70 0.33
N LEU A 40 23.31 7.14 -0.93
CA LEU A 40 24.02 6.52 -2.06
C LEU A 40 25.22 7.38 -2.51
N SER A 41 26.23 6.73 -3.07
CA SER A 41 27.38 7.47 -3.63
C SER A 41 26.99 8.20 -4.92
N LYS A 42 27.63 9.34 -5.19
CA LYS A 42 27.46 10.08 -6.44
C LYS A 42 27.75 9.22 -7.68
N LYS A 43 28.73 8.30 -7.57
CA LYS A 43 29.05 7.37 -8.65
C LYS A 43 27.85 6.49 -9.03
N VAL A 44 27.22 5.88 -8.03
CA VAL A 44 26.03 5.03 -8.24
C VAL A 44 24.87 5.85 -8.80
N LEU A 45 24.59 7.04 -8.24
CA LEU A 45 23.52 7.92 -8.72
C LEU A 45 23.70 8.35 -10.19
N ASN A 46 24.95 8.56 -10.62
CA ASN A 46 25.27 8.90 -12.02
C ASN A 46 25.16 7.68 -12.93
N GLU A 47 25.63 6.50 -12.47
CA GLU A 47 25.53 5.25 -13.24
C GLU A 47 24.06 4.90 -13.57
N TYR A 48 23.14 5.17 -12.65
CA TYR A 48 21.70 4.89 -12.79
C TYR A 48 20.87 6.18 -13.00
N GLU A 49 21.42 7.20 -13.63
CA GLU A 49 20.78 8.52 -13.73
C GLU A 49 19.33 8.46 -14.23
N ASN A 50 19.08 7.61 -15.24
CA ASN A 50 17.78 7.48 -15.89
C ASN A 50 16.88 6.37 -15.31
N ASN A 51 17.43 5.48 -14.49
CA ASN A 51 16.73 4.29 -13.96
C ASN A 51 17.09 4.06 -12.48
N LYS A 52 16.83 5.03 -11.62
CA LYS A 52 17.20 4.97 -10.20
C LYS A 52 16.52 3.84 -9.44
N ASP A 53 15.36 3.38 -9.88
CA ASP A 53 14.66 2.23 -9.34
C ASP A 53 15.36 0.89 -9.66
N ASP A 54 16.30 0.87 -10.63
CA ASP A 54 17.13 -0.30 -10.93
C ASP A 54 18.37 -0.41 -10.03
N ILE A 55 18.66 0.58 -9.15
CA ILE A 55 19.79 0.52 -8.22
C ILE A 55 19.59 -0.62 -7.20
N PRO A 56 20.50 -1.62 -7.16
CA PRO A 56 20.41 -2.69 -6.16
C PRO A 56 20.43 -2.16 -4.72
N GLY A 57 19.51 -2.65 -3.88
CA GLY A 57 19.43 -2.27 -2.48
C GLY A 57 18.71 -0.94 -2.19
N ILE A 58 18.29 -0.17 -3.22
CA ILE A 58 17.70 1.16 -3.00
C ILE A 58 16.44 1.10 -2.14
N PHE A 59 15.60 0.07 -2.33
CA PHE A 59 14.33 -0.05 -1.59
C PHE A 59 14.51 -0.40 -0.11
N ALA A 60 15.67 -0.96 0.27
CA ALA A 60 15.96 -1.30 1.67
C ALA A 60 16.30 -0.05 2.52
N VAL A 61 16.75 1.05 1.89
CA VAL A 61 17.26 2.22 2.60
C VAL A 61 16.30 3.42 2.61
N MET A 62 15.13 3.30 2.01
CA MET A 62 14.11 4.35 1.98
C MET A 62 13.48 4.58 3.35
N GLU A 63 13.14 5.83 3.64
CA GLU A 63 12.39 6.20 4.84
C GLU A 63 10.87 6.21 4.56
N PRO A 64 10.03 6.03 5.57
CA PRO A 64 8.58 6.19 5.41
C PRO A 64 8.20 7.61 5.01
N MET A 65 7.13 7.73 4.22
CA MET A 65 6.44 9.01 4.04
C MET A 65 5.84 9.50 5.37
N PRO A 66 5.72 10.82 5.57
CA PRO A 66 5.08 11.38 6.77
C PRO A 66 3.68 10.78 7.00
N SER A 67 3.40 10.32 8.22
CA SER A 67 2.14 9.68 8.64
C SER A 67 1.73 8.39 7.92
N ALA A 68 2.60 7.82 7.10
CA ALA A 68 2.27 6.61 6.33
C ALA A 68 2.09 5.39 7.22
N ILE A 69 2.99 5.20 8.18
CA ILE A 69 2.97 4.04 9.08
C ILE A 69 1.72 4.06 9.96
N GLU A 70 1.46 5.20 10.61
CA GLU A 70 0.30 5.38 11.49
C GLU A 70 -1.01 5.21 10.71
N SER A 71 -1.07 5.74 9.48
CA SER A 71 -2.23 5.63 8.61
C SER A 71 -2.47 4.18 8.18
N PHE A 72 -1.42 3.43 7.80
CA PHE A 72 -1.54 2.02 7.46
C PHE A 72 -2.06 1.21 8.66
N ILE A 73 -1.49 1.43 9.86
CA ILE A 73 -1.93 0.75 11.10
C ILE A 73 -3.39 1.08 11.40
N GLU A 74 -3.83 2.34 11.20
CA GLU A 74 -5.23 2.71 11.38
C GLU A 74 -6.13 2.02 10.35
N LEU A 75 -5.74 1.98 9.08
CA LEU A 75 -6.49 1.27 8.04
C LEU A 75 -6.71 -0.21 8.40
N THR A 76 -5.71 -0.90 8.96
CA THR A 76 -5.85 -2.32 9.35
C THR A 76 -6.89 -2.57 10.46
N LYS A 77 -7.34 -1.53 11.17
CA LYS A 77 -8.40 -1.66 12.20
C LYS A 77 -9.80 -1.68 11.60
N HIS A 78 -9.96 -1.13 10.39
CA HIS A 78 -11.25 -0.91 9.76
C HIS A 78 -11.42 -1.66 8.44
N PHE A 79 -10.32 -2.05 7.81
CA PHE A 79 -10.27 -2.66 6.48
C PHE A 79 -9.38 -3.89 6.43
N GLU A 80 -9.66 -4.78 5.49
CA GLU A 80 -8.68 -5.76 5.04
C GLU A 80 -7.62 -5.04 4.20
N THR A 81 -6.53 -4.63 4.85
CA THR A 81 -5.51 -3.76 4.25
C THR A 81 -4.31 -4.56 3.78
N TYR A 82 -3.90 -4.35 2.54
CA TYR A 82 -2.74 -4.98 1.91
C TYR A 82 -1.82 -3.94 1.29
N ILE A 83 -0.52 -4.25 1.23
CA ILE A 83 0.41 -3.54 0.36
C ILE A 83 0.31 -4.16 -1.04
N LEU A 84 0.13 -3.32 -2.06
CA LEU A 84 0.07 -3.72 -3.46
C LEU A 84 1.05 -2.87 -4.27
N SER A 85 2.26 -3.38 -4.48
CA SER A 85 3.36 -2.63 -5.09
C SER A 85 3.94 -3.33 -6.32
N THR A 86 4.75 -2.60 -7.08
CA THR A 86 5.50 -3.15 -8.21
C THR A 86 6.99 -3.19 -7.84
N ALA A 87 7.63 -4.34 -8.03
CA ALA A 87 9.08 -4.43 -7.99
C ALA A 87 9.63 -4.20 -9.41
N PRO A 88 10.57 -3.27 -9.64
CA PRO A 88 11.17 -3.05 -10.95
C PRO A 88 11.75 -4.34 -11.52
N TRP A 89 11.50 -4.60 -12.81
CA TRP A 89 11.88 -5.87 -13.43
C TRP A 89 13.39 -6.11 -13.46
N ASN A 90 14.17 -5.05 -13.68
CA ASN A 90 15.62 -5.12 -13.77
C ASN A 90 16.33 -5.08 -12.41
N ASN A 91 15.60 -4.83 -11.32
CA ASN A 91 16.15 -4.80 -9.97
C ASN A 91 15.68 -6.03 -9.16
N SER A 92 16.45 -7.10 -9.24
CA SER A 92 16.13 -8.35 -8.53
C SER A 92 16.10 -8.18 -7.01
N SER A 93 16.89 -7.24 -6.44
CA SER A 93 16.88 -6.99 -4.99
C SER A 93 15.58 -6.34 -4.51
N ALA A 94 14.86 -5.62 -5.38
CA ALA A 94 13.64 -4.90 -5.02
C ALA A 94 12.56 -5.79 -4.40
N TRP A 95 12.50 -7.06 -4.78
CA TRP A 95 11.54 -8.03 -4.24
C TRP A 95 11.80 -8.31 -2.75
N SER A 96 13.05 -8.62 -2.40
CA SER A 96 13.45 -8.86 -1.01
C SER A 96 13.51 -7.57 -0.19
N ASP A 97 13.98 -6.48 -0.78
CA ASP A 97 14.11 -5.18 -0.12
C ASP A 97 12.75 -4.64 0.33
N LYS A 98 11.73 -4.71 -0.53
CA LYS A 98 10.36 -4.31 -0.19
C LYS A 98 9.79 -5.15 0.95
N LEU A 99 10.02 -6.47 0.94
CA LEU A 99 9.63 -7.34 2.03
C LEU A 99 10.35 -6.98 3.35
N LEU A 100 11.65 -6.71 3.30
CA LEU A 100 12.43 -6.32 4.48
C LEU A 100 11.98 -4.97 5.03
N TRP A 101 11.69 -4.01 4.14
CA TRP A 101 11.12 -2.71 4.53
C TRP A 101 9.76 -2.87 5.25
N VAL A 102 8.85 -3.66 4.66
CA VAL A 102 7.54 -3.94 5.26
C VAL A 102 7.68 -4.59 6.65
N LYS A 103 8.55 -5.58 6.79
CA LYS A 103 8.84 -6.21 8.09
C LYS A 103 9.39 -5.21 9.11
N LYS A 104 10.28 -4.32 8.69
CA LYS A 104 10.93 -3.33 9.57
C LYS A 104 9.94 -2.30 10.12
N TYR A 105 9.09 -1.75 9.26
CA TYR A 105 8.27 -0.58 9.59
C TYR A 105 6.82 -0.92 9.96
N LEU A 106 6.27 -2.01 9.43
CA LEU A 106 4.87 -2.39 9.66
C LEU A 106 4.72 -3.65 10.53
N GLY A 107 5.74 -4.51 10.59
CA GLY A 107 5.75 -5.70 11.47
C GLY A 107 4.50 -6.57 11.29
N GLU A 108 3.85 -6.90 12.40
CA GLU A 108 2.66 -7.77 12.45
C GLU A 108 1.45 -7.17 11.71
N HIS A 109 1.36 -5.83 11.59
CA HIS A 109 0.24 -5.18 10.89
C HIS A 109 0.18 -5.53 9.40
N ALA A 110 1.33 -5.87 8.79
CA ALA A 110 1.42 -6.28 7.40
C ALA A 110 1.86 -7.74 7.21
N LEU A 111 1.75 -8.57 8.25
CA LEU A 111 2.11 -9.99 8.18
C LEU A 111 1.31 -10.70 7.08
N LYS A 112 2.03 -11.26 6.07
CA LYS A 112 1.44 -11.93 4.90
C LYS A 112 0.50 -11.04 4.04
N ARG A 113 0.69 -9.72 4.09
CA ARG A 113 -0.15 -8.72 3.42
C ARG A 113 0.64 -7.89 2.39
N LEU A 114 1.72 -8.44 1.83
CA LEU A 114 2.49 -7.83 0.73
C LEU A 114 2.23 -8.59 -0.56
N ILE A 115 1.75 -7.87 -1.58
CA ILE A 115 1.55 -8.35 -2.94
C ILE A 115 2.46 -7.53 -3.86
N LEU A 116 3.31 -8.20 -4.64
CA LEU A 116 4.14 -7.58 -5.67
C LEU A 116 3.61 -7.99 -7.05
N THR A 117 3.25 -7.01 -7.87
CA THR A 117 2.65 -7.24 -9.18
C THR A 117 2.92 -6.08 -10.14
N HIS A 118 2.94 -6.38 -11.45
CA HIS A 118 2.92 -5.37 -12.53
C HIS A 118 1.50 -5.12 -13.06
N HIS A 119 0.50 -5.79 -12.49
CA HIS A 119 -0.89 -5.78 -12.95
C HIS A 119 -1.83 -5.55 -11.78
N LYS A 120 -1.88 -4.31 -11.25
CA LYS A 120 -2.71 -3.96 -10.10
C LYS A 120 -4.20 -4.15 -10.36
N ASN A 121 -4.63 -4.01 -11.62
CA ASN A 121 -6.01 -4.25 -12.07
C ASN A 121 -6.51 -5.70 -11.91
N LEU A 122 -5.61 -6.67 -11.74
CA LEU A 122 -5.99 -8.07 -11.50
C LEU A 122 -6.33 -8.36 -10.02
N ASN A 123 -6.15 -7.37 -9.13
CA ASN A 123 -6.47 -7.50 -7.71
C ASN A 123 -7.84 -6.88 -7.44
N MET A 124 -8.74 -7.68 -6.86
CA MET A 124 -10.09 -7.25 -6.53
C MET A 124 -10.11 -6.58 -5.14
N GLY A 125 -10.65 -5.37 -5.06
CA GLY A 125 -10.74 -4.63 -3.81
C GLY A 125 -11.59 -3.37 -3.98
N ASP A 126 -11.85 -2.68 -2.86
CA ASP A 126 -12.71 -1.49 -2.82
C ASP A 126 -11.92 -0.21 -3.08
N TYR A 127 -10.70 -0.13 -2.56
CA TYR A 127 -9.83 1.05 -2.65
C TYR A 127 -8.42 0.68 -3.05
N LEU A 128 -7.82 1.51 -3.91
CA LEU A 128 -6.39 1.50 -4.21
C LEU A 128 -5.83 2.89 -3.95
N ILE A 129 -4.90 3.04 -3.02
CA ILE A 129 -4.14 4.27 -2.75
C ILE A 129 -2.82 4.18 -3.49
N ASP A 130 -2.65 4.98 -4.56
CA ASP A 130 -1.51 4.89 -5.48
C ASP A 130 -1.20 6.27 -6.07
N ASP A 131 0.08 6.61 -6.25
CA ASP A 131 0.53 7.90 -6.82
C ASP A 131 0.54 7.91 -8.35
N ARG A 132 0.26 6.78 -9.00
CA ARG A 132 0.39 6.61 -10.46
C ARG A 132 -0.85 6.06 -11.12
N LEU A 133 -0.95 6.34 -12.45
CA LEU A 133 -1.95 5.78 -13.36
C LEU A 133 -1.34 4.67 -14.25
N LYS A 134 -0.34 3.95 -13.75
CA LYS A 134 0.41 2.91 -14.48
C LYS A 134 0.28 1.56 -13.79
N ARG A 135 0.77 0.52 -14.46
CA ARG A 135 0.78 -0.86 -13.93
C ARG A 135 -0.62 -1.37 -13.55
N GLY A 136 -1.65 -0.90 -14.25
CA GLY A 136 -3.04 -1.28 -14.03
C GLY A 136 -3.75 -0.50 -12.93
N ALA A 137 -3.12 0.53 -12.32
CA ALA A 137 -3.79 1.34 -11.30
C ALA A 137 -4.97 2.15 -11.87
N ASP A 138 -4.85 2.62 -13.11
CA ASP A 138 -5.90 3.32 -13.86
C ASP A 138 -7.09 2.44 -14.25
N SER A 139 -6.89 1.13 -14.26
CA SER A 139 -7.90 0.12 -14.61
C SER A 139 -8.31 -0.74 -13.41
N PHE A 140 -7.99 -0.29 -12.19
CA PHE A 140 -8.43 -0.95 -10.97
C PHE A 140 -9.96 -0.86 -10.84
N ALA A 141 -10.62 -2.00 -10.53
CA ALA A 141 -12.07 -2.07 -10.54
C ALA A 141 -12.76 -1.31 -9.39
N GLY A 142 -12.06 -1.12 -8.26
CA GLY A 142 -12.51 -0.30 -7.14
C GLY A 142 -12.19 1.19 -7.32
N GLU A 143 -12.27 1.96 -6.25
CA GLU A 143 -11.92 3.38 -6.29
C GLU A 143 -10.41 3.59 -6.19
N HIS A 144 -9.83 4.26 -7.18
CA HIS A 144 -8.45 4.72 -7.13
C HIS A 144 -8.36 6.07 -6.39
N ILE A 145 -7.76 6.06 -5.21
CA ILE A 145 -7.40 7.26 -4.45
C ILE A 145 -6.01 7.72 -4.92
N HIS A 146 -6.01 8.66 -5.88
CA HIS A 146 -4.77 9.12 -6.51
C HIS A 146 -3.96 10.00 -5.57
N PHE A 147 -3.02 9.39 -4.85
CA PHE A 147 -2.15 10.03 -3.86
C PHE A 147 -1.20 11.05 -4.49
N GLY A 148 -0.83 12.10 -3.75
CA GLY A 148 0.02 13.18 -4.24
C GLY A 148 -0.68 14.20 -5.16
N THR A 149 -2.00 14.06 -5.38
CA THR A 149 -2.80 15.03 -6.16
C THR A 149 -3.34 16.15 -5.29
N LYS A 150 -3.91 17.19 -5.91
CA LYS A 150 -4.58 18.29 -5.20
C LYS A 150 -5.69 17.79 -4.25
N LYS A 151 -6.38 16.72 -4.59
CA LYS A 151 -7.46 16.14 -3.76
C LYS A 151 -6.90 15.34 -2.59
N PHE A 152 -5.82 14.61 -2.82
CA PHE A 152 -5.18 13.73 -1.84
C PHE A 152 -3.67 14.02 -1.74
N PRO A 153 -3.26 15.21 -1.27
CA PRO A 153 -1.86 15.61 -1.26
C PRO A 153 -1.00 14.80 -0.28
N ASP A 154 -1.61 14.20 0.73
CA ASP A 154 -0.93 13.55 1.84
C ASP A 154 -1.83 12.51 2.55
N TRP A 155 -1.26 11.77 3.48
CA TRP A 155 -1.97 10.77 4.27
C TRP A 155 -3.12 11.34 5.11
N PRO A 156 -2.99 12.50 5.81
CA PRO A 156 -4.11 13.10 6.53
C PRO A 156 -5.34 13.34 5.66
N SER A 157 -5.17 13.76 4.41
CA SER A 157 -6.28 13.99 3.48
C SER A 157 -6.96 12.69 3.04
N VAL A 158 -6.18 11.62 2.78
CA VAL A 158 -6.69 10.28 2.47
C VAL A 158 -7.49 9.74 3.65
N MET A 159 -6.93 9.80 4.86
CA MET A 159 -7.60 9.29 6.06
C MET A 159 -8.88 10.06 6.39
N LYS A 160 -8.87 11.40 6.24
CA LYS A 160 -10.09 12.21 6.37
C LYS A 160 -11.17 11.79 5.38
N TYR A 161 -10.80 11.53 4.14
CA TYR A 161 -11.73 11.08 3.11
C TYR A 161 -12.33 9.72 3.45
N LEU A 162 -11.51 8.73 3.78
CA LEU A 162 -11.97 7.37 4.10
C LEU A 162 -12.85 7.35 5.36
N ARG A 163 -12.47 8.07 6.42
CA ARG A 163 -13.31 8.20 7.63
C ARG A 163 -14.69 8.77 7.31
N SER A 164 -14.74 9.84 6.50
CA SER A 164 -16.01 10.45 6.11
C SER A 164 -16.87 9.54 5.25
N LYS A 165 -16.25 8.83 4.30
CA LYS A 165 -16.94 7.97 3.35
C LYS A 165 -17.46 6.68 3.97
N GLU A 166 -16.72 6.12 4.91
CA GLU A 166 -17.03 4.86 5.56
C GLU A 166 -17.64 5.03 6.96
N HIS A 167 -17.88 6.27 7.38
CA HIS A 167 -18.50 6.60 8.68
C HIS A 167 -17.72 6.03 9.88
N LEU A 168 -16.37 6.12 9.85
CA LEU A 168 -15.45 5.63 10.88
C LEU A 168 -15.22 6.66 11.99
#